data_223e7bc84dafad40d9674f456105b542
#
_entry.id   223e7bc84dafad40d9674f456105b542
#
_cell.length_a   1.000
_cell.length_b   1.000
_cell.length_c   1.000
_cell.angle_alpha   90.00
_cell.angle_beta   90.00
_cell.angle_gamma   90.00
#
_symmetry.space_group_name_H-M   'P 1'
#
loop_
_entity.id
_entity.type
_entity.pdbx_description
1 polymer ?
#
loop_
_entity_poly.entity_id
_entity_poly.type
_entity_poly.pdbx_seq_one_letter_code
_entity_poly.pdbx_strand_id
1 'polypeptide(L)'
;MEKNIATLIDRMVTDRKLIVRNPTRLSWGDSEMCDALFRTLFRRLDATIATYHHLPEYDEVIDWMHDTRGVGLLLIGDCGRGKSIITTGLVPVLLGMKEVSVYAVHADELNKPYPFAASTMGMDPKTSCLDYLTRCPCPIIDELGVEPMINDYGERYEGFNRIINAAERYGRP
;
A
#
# COMPACT_ATOMS: atom_id res chain seq x y z
N MET A 1 -27.99 -12.88 -25.06
CA MET A 1 -27.98 -12.92 -23.57
C MET A 1 -26.89 -12.02 -23.01
N GLU A 2 -25.64 -12.15 -23.43
CA GLU A 2 -24.50 -11.34 -22.94
C GLU A 2 -24.68 -9.82 -23.10
N LYS A 3 -25.15 -9.34 -24.25
CA LYS A 3 -25.42 -7.91 -24.47
C LYS A 3 -26.43 -7.31 -23.49
N ASN A 4 -27.42 -8.08 -23.07
CA ASN A 4 -28.42 -7.61 -22.10
C ASN A 4 -27.83 -7.51 -20.67
N ILE A 5 -26.88 -8.41 -20.33
CA ILE A 5 -26.22 -8.41 -19.04
C ILE A 5 -25.24 -7.21 -18.96
N ALA A 6 -24.45 -6.96 -20.01
CA ALA A 6 -23.54 -5.81 -20.06
C ALA A 6 -24.30 -4.50 -19.87
N THR A 7 -25.40 -4.30 -20.62
CA THR A 7 -26.25 -3.10 -20.50
C THR A 7 -26.86 -2.96 -19.10
N LEU A 8 -27.24 -4.07 -18.46
CA LEU A 8 -27.73 -4.03 -17.08
C LEU A 8 -26.65 -3.60 -16.09
N ILE A 9 -25.43 -4.15 -16.23
CA ILE A 9 -24.27 -3.78 -15.40
C ILE A 9 -23.99 -2.29 -15.56
N ASP A 10 -23.87 -1.78 -16.79
CA ASP A 10 -23.60 -0.36 -17.08
C ASP A 10 -24.65 0.55 -16.45
N ARG A 11 -25.93 0.16 -16.52
CA ARG A 11 -27.01 0.91 -15.88
C ARG A 11 -26.89 0.90 -14.37
N MET A 12 -26.58 -0.23 -13.76
CA MET A 12 -26.40 -0.35 -12.31
C MET A 12 -25.18 0.46 -11.81
N VAL A 13 -24.11 0.53 -12.59
CA VAL A 13 -22.94 1.38 -12.31
C VAL A 13 -23.34 2.85 -12.38
N THR A 14 -24.04 3.25 -13.45
CA THR A 14 -24.50 4.63 -13.65
C THR A 14 -25.44 5.06 -12.51
N ASP A 15 -26.34 4.17 -12.07
CA ASP A 15 -27.26 4.41 -10.95
C ASP A 15 -26.57 4.32 -9.57
N ARG A 16 -25.25 4.12 -9.52
CA ARG A 16 -24.44 3.91 -8.29
C ARG A 16 -24.92 2.74 -7.42
N LYS A 17 -25.60 1.76 -8.00
CA LYS A 17 -26.05 0.53 -7.32
C LYS A 17 -25.02 -0.59 -7.38
N LEU A 18 -24.03 -0.46 -8.27
CA LEU A 18 -22.95 -1.39 -8.44
C LEU A 18 -21.63 -0.63 -8.53
N ILE A 19 -20.65 -1.05 -7.74
CA ILE A 19 -19.27 -0.55 -7.84
C ILE A 19 -18.48 -1.62 -8.60
N VAL A 20 -18.03 -1.27 -9.80
CA VAL A 20 -17.09 -2.12 -10.54
C VAL A 20 -15.69 -1.84 -9.99
N ARG A 21 -15.06 -2.86 -9.41
CA ARG A 21 -13.67 -2.79 -8.99
C ARG A 21 -12.81 -2.87 -10.26
N ASN A 22 -12.04 -1.83 -10.50
CA ASN A 22 -11.01 -1.82 -11.55
C ASN A 22 -9.67 -1.45 -10.90
N PRO A 23 -9.05 -2.40 -10.18
CA PRO A 23 -7.82 -2.14 -9.46
C PRO A 23 -6.69 -1.78 -10.43
N THR A 24 -5.90 -0.78 -10.07
CA THR A 24 -4.73 -0.39 -10.86
C THR A 24 -3.70 -1.52 -10.84
N ARG A 25 -3.42 -2.06 -12.02
CA ARG A 25 -2.44 -3.13 -12.21
C ARG A 25 -1.11 -2.52 -12.65
N LEU A 26 -0.06 -2.81 -11.92
CA LEU A 26 1.29 -2.30 -12.17
C LEU A 26 2.24 -3.45 -12.51
N SER A 27 3.26 -3.14 -13.30
CA SER A 27 4.37 -4.02 -13.61
C SER A 27 5.64 -3.18 -13.82
N TRP A 28 6.78 -3.71 -13.37
CA TRP A 28 8.10 -3.07 -13.55
C TRP A 28 8.96 -3.78 -14.60
N GLY A 29 8.44 -4.76 -15.29
CA GLY A 29 9.09 -5.50 -16.34
C GLY A 29 8.81 -7.00 -16.27
N ASP A 30 9.61 -7.78 -16.98
CA ASP A 30 9.60 -9.23 -16.85
C ASP A 30 10.28 -9.69 -15.55
N SER A 31 10.22 -10.99 -15.25
CA SER A 31 10.73 -11.56 -14.00
C SER A 31 12.24 -11.31 -13.84
N GLU A 32 13.03 -11.37 -14.92
CA GLU A 32 14.48 -11.14 -14.87
C GLU A 32 14.80 -9.67 -14.54
N MET A 33 14.08 -8.74 -15.16
CA MET A 33 14.20 -7.30 -14.87
C MET A 33 13.77 -6.98 -13.44
N CYS A 34 12.68 -7.56 -12.95
CA CYS A 34 12.20 -7.37 -11.58
C CYS A 34 13.19 -7.90 -10.56
N ASP A 35 13.79 -9.08 -10.77
CA ASP A 35 14.84 -9.64 -9.91
C ASP A 35 16.08 -8.72 -9.87
N ALA A 36 16.56 -8.26 -11.02
CA ALA A 36 17.70 -7.36 -11.10
C ALA A 36 17.42 -6.02 -10.40
N LEU A 37 16.22 -5.47 -10.56
CA LEU A 37 15.76 -4.24 -9.93
C LEU A 37 15.65 -4.43 -8.40
N PHE A 38 15.04 -5.52 -7.95
CA PHE A 38 14.93 -5.86 -6.53
C PHE A 38 16.29 -5.91 -5.85
N ARG A 39 17.23 -6.70 -6.39
CA ARG A 39 18.60 -6.82 -5.86
C ARG A 39 19.33 -5.48 -5.80
N THR A 40 19.17 -4.68 -6.85
CA THR A 40 19.82 -3.36 -6.94
C THR A 40 19.29 -2.42 -5.87
N LEU A 41 17.98 -2.32 -5.71
CA LEU A 41 17.34 -1.45 -4.72
C LEU A 41 17.64 -1.93 -3.31
N PHE A 42 17.48 -3.23 -3.04
CA PHE A 42 17.70 -3.82 -1.72
C PHE A 42 19.10 -3.53 -1.18
N ARG A 43 20.12 -3.69 -2.02
CA ARG A 43 21.53 -3.38 -1.67
C ARG A 43 21.82 -1.89 -1.47
N ARG A 44 21.06 -1.01 -2.13
CA ARG A 44 21.24 0.45 -2.03
C ARG A 44 20.51 1.04 -0.83
N LEU A 45 19.42 0.42 -0.42
CA LEU A 45 18.57 0.92 0.66
C LEU A 45 19.11 0.59 2.05
N ASP A 46 19.94 -0.45 2.17
CA ASP A 46 20.61 -0.77 3.41
C ASP A 46 22.13 -0.88 3.19
N ALA A 47 22.85 0.18 3.58
CA ALA A 47 24.30 0.25 3.48
C ALA A 47 25.03 -0.74 4.41
N THR A 48 24.33 -1.35 5.38
CA THR A 48 24.91 -2.37 6.26
C THR A 48 24.99 -3.73 5.60
N ILE A 49 24.27 -3.94 4.50
CA ILE A 49 24.27 -5.18 3.74
C ILE A 49 25.53 -5.24 2.85
N ALA A 50 26.61 -5.81 3.39
CA ALA A 50 27.84 -6.02 2.62
C ALA A 50 27.64 -6.99 1.45
N THR A 51 26.85 -8.04 1.65
CA THR A 51 26.55 -9.07 0.64
C THR A 51 25.07 -9.36 0.60
N TYR A 52 24.48 -9.28 -0.60
CA TYR A 52 23.09 -9.67 -0.80
C TYR A 52 22.96 -11.19 -0.72
N HIS A 53 22.07 -11.64 0.14
CA HIS A 53 21.65 -13.04 0.20
C HIS A 53 20.18 -13.11 -0.23
N HIS A 54 19.92 -13.85 -1.31
CA HIS A 54 18.56 -14.07 -1.77
C HIS A 54 17.85 -15.03 -0.82
N LEU A 55 16.67 -14.62 -0.36
CA LEU A 55 15.80 -15.46 0.46
C LEU A 55 14.61 -15.92 -0.40
N PRO A 56 14.14 -17.18 -0.25
CA PRO A 56 13.05 -17.70 -1.08
C PRO A 56 11.77 -16.84 -1.02
N GLU A 57 11.48 -16.21 0.11
CA GLU A 57 10.34 -15.32 0.28
C GLU A 57 10.42 -14.04 -0.57
N TYR A 58 11.60 -13.68 -1.10
CA TYR A 58 11.74 -12.54 -2.00
C TYR A 58 11.17 -12.82 -3.40
N ASP A 59 11.08 -14.09 -3.78
CA ASP A 59 10.50 -14.48 -5.08
C ASP A 59 9.05 -14.04 -5.18
N GLU A 60 8.27 -14.10 -4.10
CA GLU A 60 6.89 -13.63 -4.07
C GLU A 60 6.78 -12.10 -4.27
N VAL A 61 7.74 -11.35 -3.73
CA VAL A 61 7.80 -9.89 -3.94
C VAL A 61 8.19 -9.57 -5.38
N ILE A 62 9.14 -10.32 -5.94
CA ILE A 62 9.58 -10.18 -7.34
C ILE A 62 8.44 -10.53 -8.30
N ASP A 63 7.67 -11.58 -8.02
CA ASP A 63 6.48 -11.94 -8.79
C ASP A 63 5.40 -10.84 -8.69
N TRP A 64 5.20 -10.25 -7.51
CA TRP A 64 4.32 -9.09 -7.34
C TRP A 64 4.82 -7.88 -8.14
N MET A 65 6.13 -7.64 -8.22
CA MET A 65 6.72 -6.60 -9.05
C MET A 65 6.50 -6.86 -10.55
N HIS A 66 6.55 -8.12 -10.98
CA HIS A 66 6.26 -8.49 -12.37
C HIS A 66 4.81 -8.16 -12.72
N ASP A 67 3.88 -8.43 -11.81
CA ASP A 67 2.46 -8.13 -11.98
C ASP A 67 1.75 -8.04 -10.64
N THR A 68 1.39 -6.82 -10.24
CA THR A 68 0.67 -6.61 -8.97
C THR A 68 -0.72 -7.23 -8.94
N ARG A 69 -1.27 -7.62 -10.08
CA ARG A 69 -2.66 -8.10 -10.23
C ARG A 69 -3.70 -7.15 -9.63
N GLY A 70 -3.29 -5.91 -9.32
CA GLY A 70 -4.13 -4.92 -8.66
C GLY A 70 -4.39 -5.22 -7.18
N VAL A 71 -3.53 -6.01 -6.53
CA VAL A 71 -3.61 -6.35 -5.10
C VAL A 71 -2.44 -5.74 -4.33
N GLY A 72 -2.69 -5.45 -3.04
CA GLY A 72 -1.64 -5.00 -2.13
C GLY A 72 -0.66 -6.12 -1.76
N LEU A 73 0.42 -5.73 -1.09
CA LEU A 73 1.47 -6.63 -0.61
C LEU A 73 1.40 -6.71 0.92
N LEU A 74 1.32 -7.92 1.45
CA LEU A 74 1.40 -8.20 2.88
C LEU A 74 2.65 -9.05 3.17
N LEU A 75 3.57 -8.52 3.97
CA LEU A 75 4.81 -9.21 4.37
C LEU A 75 4.68 -9.75 5.79
N ILE A 76 4.79 -11.06 5.94
CA ILE A 76 4.75 -11.76 7.23
C ILE A 76 6.06 -12.55 7.39
N GLY A 77 6.63 -12.54 8.57
CA GLY A 77 7.85 -13.30 8.87
C GLY A 77 8.63 -12.73 10.04
N ASP A 78 9.69 -13.43 10.41
CA ASP A 78 10.55 -13.12 11.54
C ASP A 78 11.32 -11.81 11.37
N CYS A 79 11.88 -11.32 12.48
CA CYS A 79 12.78 -10.17 12.49
C CYS A 79 14.03 -10.45 11.63
N GLY A 80 14.58 -9.40 11.00
CA GLY A 80 15.79 -9.51 10.19
C GLY A 80 15.61 -10.07 8.77
N ARG A 81 14.37 -10.31 8.32
CA ARG A 81 14.07 -10.82 6.97
C ARG A 81 13.89 -9.72 5.91
N GLY A 82 14.23 -8.47 6.22
CA GLY A 82 14.20 -7.36 5.27
C GLY A 82 12.82 -6.74 5.03
N LYS A 83 11.79 -7.09 5.81
CA LYS A 83 10.43 -6.56 5.62
C LYS A 83 10.40 -5.04 5.58
N SER A 84 10.97 -4.36 6.57
CA SER A 84 10.97 -2.89 6.63
C SER A 84 11.75 -2.24 5.49
N ILE A 85 12.85 -2.86 5.02
CA ILE A 85 13.56 -2.39 3.82
C ILE A 85 12.66 -2.47 2.59
N ILE A 86 11.86 -3.54 2.47
CA ILE A 86 10.93 -3.72 1.37
C ILE A 86 9.78 -2.72 1.50
N THR A 87 9.12 -2.64 2.65
CA THR A 87 7.92 -1.81 2.84
C THR A 87 8.22 -0.31 2.82
N THR A 88 9.24 0.14 3.54
CA THR A 88 9.52 1.58 3.71
C THR A 88 10.56 2.11 2.74
N GLY A 89 11.27 1.25 2.04
CA GLY A 89 12.31 1.62 1.08
C GLY A 89 11.99 1.20 -0.34
N LEU A 90 11.98 -0.10 -0.63
CA LEU A 90 11.86 -0.63 -1.99
C LEU A 90 10.50 -0.30 -2.63
N VAL A 91 9.41 -0.61 -1.96
CA VAL A 91 8.04 -0.37 -2.48
C VAL A 91 7.78 1.11 -2.77
N PRO A 92 8.13 2.09 -1.89
CA PRO A 92 8.00 3.51 -2.22
C PRO A 92 8.76 3.93 -3.47
N VAL A 93 9.98 3.42 -3.67
CA VAL A 93 10.76 3.72 -4.89
C VAL A 93 10.08 3.16 -6.12
N LEU A 94 9.63 1.90 -6.07
CA LEU A 94 8.92 1.25 -7.17
C LEU A 94 7.65 2.03 -7.56
N LEU A 95 6.83 2.39 -6.59
CA LEU A 95 5.60 3.14 -6.82
C LEU A 95 5.89 4.55 -7.34
N GLY A 96 6.94 5.21 -6.82
CA GLY A 96 7.44 6.47 -7.33
C GLY A 96 7.84 6.42 -8.81
N MET A 97 8.46 5.32 -9.28
CA MET A 97 8.76 5.09 -10.70
C MET A 97 7.49 5.03 -11.58
N LYS A 98 6.33 4.78 -10.99
CA LYS A 98 5.02 4.75 -11.64
C LYS A 98 4.17 5.99 -11.33
N GLU A 99 4.77 7.02 -10.74
CA GLU A 99 4.09 8.27 -10.35
C GLU A 99 2.93 8.04 -9.36
N VAL A 100 2.95 6.92 -8.63
CA VAL A 100 1.96 6.64 -7.59
C VAL A 100 2.40 7.29 -6.29
N SER A 101 1.56 8.17 -5.76
CA SER A 101 1.80 8.80 -4.45
C SER A 101 1.63 7.78 -3.34
N VAL A 102 2.61 7.71 -2.46
CA VAL A 102 2.64 6.80 -1.31
C VAL A 102 2.88 7.58 -0.02
N TYR A 103 2.44 7.01 1.08
CA TYR A 103 2.85 7.44 2.41
C TYR A 103 3.10 6.21 3.27
N ALA A 104 4.33 6.09 3.75
CA ALA A 104 4.74 5.03 4.65
C ALA A 104 4.74 5.55 6.08
N VAL A 105 4.17 4.77 7.00
CA VAL A 105 4.06 5.11 8.42
C VAL A 105 4.30 3.85 9.25
N HIS A 106 4.91 4.03 10.41
CA HIS A 106 4.97 3.00 11.43
C HIS A 106 3.61 2.89 12.14
N ALA A 107 3.15 1.68 12.44
CA ALA A 107 1.79 1.48 12.98
C ALA A 107 1.51 2.23 14.30
N ASP A 108 2.52 2.44 15.15
CA ASP A 108 2.39 3.24 16.39
C ASP A 108 2.12 4.74 16.15
N GLU A 109 2.34 5.21 14.92
CA GLU A 109 2.18 6.62 14.54
C GLU A 109 0.81 6.96 13.95
N LEU A 110 -0.07 5.98 13.77
CA LEU A 110 -1.38 6.18 13.12
C LEU A 110 -2.20 7.32 13.74
N ASN A 111 -2.12 7.49 15.07
CA ASN A 111 -2.83 8.53 15.80
C ASN A 111 -2.11 9.89 15.84
N LYS A 112 -0.85 9.95 15.40
CA LYS A 112 -0.08 11.19 15.40
C LYS A 112 -0.59 12.13 14.30
N PRO A 113 -0.42 13.46 14.46
CA PRO A 113 -0.71 14.41 13.39
C PRO A 113 0.10 14.08 12.14
N TYR A 114 -0.54 14.17 10.98
CA TYR A 114 0.16 14.03 9.69
C TYR A 114 1.17 15.18 9.53
N PRO A 115 2.48 14.90 9.38
CA PRO A 115 3.52 15.93 9.47
C PRO A 115 3.43 17.00 8.39
N PHE A 116 2.80 16.71 7.25
CA PHE A 116 2.65 17.64 6.14
C PHE A 116 1.24 18.24 6.05
N ALA A 117 0.37 18.02 7.05
CA ALA A 117 -1.01 18.52 7.02
C ALA A 117 -1.07 20.05 6.83
N ALA A 118 -0.27 20.80 7.60
CA ALA A 118 -0.24 22.26 7.53
C ALA A 118 0.30 22.83 6.21
N SER A 119 1.15 22.09 5.51
CA SER A 119 1.73 22.47 4.22
C SER A 119 0.93 21.98 3.01
N THR A 120 -0.06 21.11 3.23
CA THR A 120 -0.89 20.56 2.15
C THR A 120 -2.12 21.45 1.94
N MET A 121 -2.22 22.03 0.75
CA MET A 121 -3.31 22.93 0.40
C MET A 121 -4.69 22.26 0.58
N GLY A 122 -5.57 22.91 1.35
CA GLY A 122 -6.93 22.42 1.62
C GLY A 122 -7.03 21.28 2.65
N MET A 123 -5.93 20.94 3.33
CA MET A 123 -5.95 19.94 4.40
C MET A 123 -6.08 20.61 5.78
N ASP A 124 -6.88 20.01 6.66
CA ASP A 124 -6.96 20.44 8.06
C ASP A 124 -5.59 20.14 8.74
N PRO A 125 -4.97 21.14 9.38
CA PRO A 125 -3.72 20.94 10.14
C PRO A 125 -3.80 19.87 11.24
N LYS A 126 -5.00 19.51 11.68
CA LYS A 126 -5.24 18.45 12.68
C LYS A 126 -5.43 17.05 12.07
N THR A 127 -5.32 16.92 10.74
CA THR A 127 -5.44 15.61 10.08
C THR A 127 -4.42 14.64 10.69
N SER A 128 -4.88 13.49 11.16
CA SER A 128 -4.02 12.41 11.65
C SER A 128 -3.38 11.62 10.51
N CYS A 129 -2.31 10.88 10.80
CA CYS A 129 -1.73 9.92 9.84
C CYS A 129 -2.79 8.93 9.36
N LEU A 130 -3.64 8.42 10.27
CA LEU A 130 -4.74 7.53 9.92
C LEU A 130 -5.71 8.16 8.91
N ASP A 131 -6.18 9.39 9.17
CA ASP A 131 -7.12 10.06 8.26
C ASP A 131 -6.49 10.33 6.91
N TYR A 132 -5.20 10.62 6.87
CA TYR A 132 -4.47 10.77 5.61
C TYR A 132 -4.38 9.44 4.85
N LEU A 133 -4.01 8.35 5.53
CA LEU A 133 -3.87 7.02 4.92
C LEU A 133 -5.18 6.49 4.33
N THR A 134 -6.33 6.79 4.95
CA THR A 134 -7.64 6.42 4.37
C THR A 134 -7.91 7.10 3.02
N ARG A 135 -7.17 8.14 2.67
CA ARG A 135 -7.29 8.89 1.40
C ARG A 135 -6.10 8.67 0.47
N CYS A 136 -4.98 8.17 1.00
CA CYS A 136 -3.75 7.91 0.24
C CYS A 136 -4.02 6.86 -0.87
N PRO A 137 -3.54 7.07 -2.09
CA PRO A 137 -3.68 6.10 -3.18
C PRO A 137 -3.07 4.74 -2.85
N CYS A 138 -1.91 4.73 -2.21
CA CYS A 138 -1.23 3.53 -1.75
C CYS A 138 -0.69 3.73 -0.34
N PRO A 139 -1.44 3.36 0.71
CA PRO A 139 -0.97 3.41 2.08
C PRO A 139 0.03 2.30 2.35
N ILE A 140 1.12 2.62 3.05
CA ILE A 140 2.12 1.66 3.51
C ILE A 140 2.19 1.73 5.03
N ILE A 141 2.05 0.57 5.70
CA ILE A 141 2.09 0.48 7.15
C ILE A 141 3.14 -0.56 7.52
N ASP A 142 4.13 -0.13 8.29
CA ASP A 142 5.15 -1.01 8.84
C ASP A 142 4.83 -1.39 10.28
N GLU A 143 5.23 -2.60 10.69
CA GLU A 143 5.06 -3.17 12.04
C GLU A 143 3.60 -3.24 12.52
N LEU A 144 2.73 -3.88 11.73
CA LEU A 144 1.36 -4.17 12.17
C LEU A 144 1.34 -4.99 13.47
N GLY A 145 0.40 -4.67 14.36
CA GLY A 145 0.23 -5.32 15.66
C GLY A 145 0.80 -4.53 16.84
N VAL A 146 1.46 -3.39 16.59
CA VAL A 146 1.90 -2.45 17.63
C VAL A 146 1.07 -1.16 17.66
N GLU A 147 0.07 -1.05 16.78
CA GLU A 147 -0.81 0.10 16.70
C GLU A 147 -1.61 0.31 17.99
N PRO A 148 -1.68 1.56 18.48
CA PRO A 148 -2.52 1.87 19.64
C PRO A 148 -4.00 1.77 19.25
N MET A 149 -4.82 1.27 20.18
CA MET A 149 -6.28 1.33 20.02
C MET A 149 -6.73 2.78 19.89
N ILE A 150 -7.50 3.05 18.86
CA ILE A 150 -8.03 4.38 18.58
C ILE A 150 -9.34 4.57 19.37
N ASN A 151 -9.40 5.67 20.11
CA ASN A 151 -10.59 6.11 20.84
C ASN A 151 -11.15 7.32 20.11
N ASP A 152 -12.28 7.15 19.41
CA ASP A 152 -12.96 8.25 18.73
C ASP A 152 -14.43 8.28 19.17
N TYR A 153 -14.83 9.37 19.82
CA TYR A 153 -16.19 9.58 20.36
C TYR A 153 -16.74 8.41 21.22
N GLY A 154 -15.85 7.69 21.94
CA GLY A 154 -16.22 6.56 22.80
C GLY A 154 -16.23 5.19 22.11
N GLU A 155 -15.99 5.12 20.82
CA GLU A 155 -15.76 3.89 20.08
C GLU A 155 -14.27 3.55 20.06
N ARG A 156 -13.95 2.27 20.30
CA ARG A 156 -12.59 1.73 20.20
C ARG A 156 -12.49 0.88 18.96
N TYR A 157 -11.51 1.17 18.10
CA TYR A 157 -11.26 0.39 16.90
C TYR A 157 -9.77 0.33 16.56
N GLU A 158 -9.42 -0.66 15.77
CA GLU A 158 -8.08 -0.80 15.20
C GLU A 158 -7.97 0.09 13.95
N GLY A 159 -6.99 0.98 13.95
CA GLY A 159 -6.79 1.91 12.82
C GLY A 159 -6.56 1.24 11.48
N PHE A 160 -5.89 0.09 11.51
CA PHE A 160 -5.63 -0.72 10.31
C PHE A 160 -6.93 -1.14 9.59
N ASN A 161 -7.92 -1.62 10.32
CA ASN A 161 -9.21 -2.02 9.73
C ASN A 161 -9.89 -0.86 8.99
N ARG A 162 -9.75 0.37 9.50
CA ARG A 162 -10.30 1.55 8.82
C ARG A 162 -9.61 1.83 7.49
N ILE A 163 -8.29 1.62 7.42
CA ILE A 163 -7.50 1.80 6.19
C ILE A 163 -7.88 0.73 5.17
N ILE A 164 -7.93 -0.54 5.57
CA ILE A 164 -8.31 -1.65 4.68
C ILE A 164 -9.73 -1.44 4.12
N ASN A 165 -10.69 -1.11 4.97
CA ASN A 165 -12.07 -0.84 4.53
C ASN A 165 -12.13 0.34 3.54
N ALA A 166 -11.29 1.37 3.73
CA ALA A 166 -11.20 2.48 2.79
C ALA A 166 -10.57 2.04 1.46
N ALA A 167 -9.49 1.26 1.50
CA ALA A 167 -8.83 0.72 0.31
C ALA A 167 -9.79 -0.16 -0.50
N GLU A 168 -10.51 -1.06 0.15
CA GLU A 168 -11.53 -1.90 -0.51
C GLU A 168 -12.65 -1.08 -1.13
N ARG A 169 -13.19 -0.10 -0.39
CA ARG A 169 -14.29 0.76 -0.88
C ARG A 169 -13.91 1.53 -2.13
N TYR A 170 -12.67 1.97 -2.23
CA TYR A 170 -12.18 2.79 -3.35
C TYR A 170 -11.38 2.00 -4.39
N GLY A 171 -11.30 0.67 -4.28
CA GLY A 171 -10.58 -0.20 -5.22
C GLY A 171 -9.09 0.10 -5.30
N ARG A 172 -8.48 0.46 -4.17
CA ARG A 172 -7.03 0.76 -4.07
C ARG A 172 -6.25 -0.53 -3.81
N PRO A 173 -5.01 -0.62 -4.31
CA PRO A 173 -4.12 -1.75 -4.01
C PRO A 173 -3.68 -1.77 -2.55
#